data_d68533964d3301f3a005e1a9e23702ec
#
_entry.id   d68533964d3301f3a005e1a9e23702ec
#
_cell.length_a   1.000
_cell.length_b   1.000
_cell.length_c   1.000
_cell.angle_alpha   90.00
_cell.angle_beta   90.00
_cell.angle_gamma   90.00
#
_symmetry.space_group_name_H-M   'P 1'
#
loop_
_entity.id
_entity.type
_entity.pdbx_description
1 polymer ?
#
loop_
_entity_poly.entity_id
_entity_poly.type
_entity_poly.pdbx_seq_one_letter_code
_entity_poly.pdbx_strand_id
1 'polypeptide(L)'
;MKKTRKYLLCLLTLALMLFLPAAAAQAASGQQPGYVSSITAKVSGNNQVTVTWKKAKNATSYRVYYKQAGGKWKTLANVNDTKYTHTSSKKYPLTEGKKYVYTVKAYNRYGRKWGSYDRNGKTVTIPAIPGKVNVTKVKANSYQEVQVNWSKAKNATSYHVYYKEAGARNWRKIDSVSGRYTSFKHRSSKSFPLKPGKKYVYTVKAYNGRFKKWGSYNTKGWSVSVPKKPEGKVPGTVKLCYVSATTDSEVI
;
A
#
# COMPACT_ATOMS: atom_id res chain seq x y z
N MET A 1 4.54 -75.31 -23.95
CA MET A 1 4.09 -74.32 -22.92
C MET A 1 4.64 -72.87 -23.08
N LYS A 2 5.02 -72.39 -24.27
CA LYS A 2 5.58 -71.06 -24.48
C LYS A 2 4.71 -70.10 -25.36
N LYS A 3 3.59 -70.56 -25.91
CA LYS A 3 2.72 -69.73 -26.78
C LYS A 3 1.54 -69.11 -26.07
N THR A 4 1.11 -69.59 -24.91
CA THR A 4 -0.04 -69.04 -24.16
C THR A 4 0.28 -67.77 -23.34
N ARG A 5 1.57 -67.51 -23.03
CA ARG A 5 1.97 -66.28 -22.29
C ARG A 5 1.98 -65.02 -23.10
N LYS A 6 2.06 -65.06 -24.44
CA LYS A 6 2.10 -63.91 -25.32
C LYS A 6 0.71 -63.25 -25.52
N TYR A 7 -0.36 -64.04 -25.45
CA TYR A 7 -1.74 -63.52 -25.63
C TYR A 7 -2.32 -62.95 -24.35
N LEU A 8 -1.85 -63.31 -23.17
CA LEU A 8 -2.28 -62.76 -21.90
C LEU A 8 -1.73 -61.35 -21.66
N LEU A 9 -0.53 -61.03 -22.24
CA LEU A 9 0.07 -59.72 -22.13
C LEU A 9 -0.55 -58.71 -23.08
N CYS A 10 -1.09 -59.13 -24.23
CA CYS A 10 -1.80 -58.27 -25.18
C CYS A 10 -3.23 -57.89 -24.71
N LEU A 11 -3.88 -58.74 -23.92
CA LEU A 11 -5.22 -58.46 -23.37
C LEU A 11 -5.19 -57.49 -22.18
N LEU A 12 -4.06 -57.48 -21.41
CA LEU A 12 -3.92 -56.50 -20.31
C LEU A 12 -3.58 -55.08 -20.78
N THR A 13 -2.97 -54.91 -21.96
CA THR A 13 -2.65 -53.57 -22.50
C THR A 13 -3.84 -52.94 -23.21
N LEU A 14 -4.84 -53.72 -23.65
CA LEU A 14 -6.05 -53.19 -24.28
C LEU A 14 -7.11 -52.72 -23.28
N ALA A 15 -7.07 -53.22 -22.02
CA ALA A 15 -8.00 -52.80 -20.96
C ALA A 15 -7.60 -51.51 -20.27
N LEU A 16 -6.34 -51.02 -20.47
CA LEU A 16 -5.85 -49.80 -19.82
C LEU A 16 -6.12 -48.47 -20.60
N MET A 17 -6.70 -48.57 -21.80
CA MET A 17 -7.02 -47.39 -22.63
C MET A 17 -8.45 -46.87 -22.51
N LEU A 18 -9.30 -47.41 -21.63
CA LEU A 18 -10.71 -47.05 -21.52
C LEU A 18 -11.12 -46.24 -20.27
N PHE A 19 -10.17 -45.84 -19.41
CA PHE A 19 -10.44 -44.90 -18.34
C PHE A 19 -9.91 -43.49 -18.68
N LEU A 20 -10.43 -42.89 -19.76
CA LEU A 20 -10.48 -41.46 -19.82
C LEU A 20 -11.46 -40.96 -18.73
N PRO A 21 -11.06 -40.08 -17.81
CA PRO A 21 -11.99 -39.63 -16.77
C PRO A 21 -13.22 -39.03 -17.44
N ALA A 22 -14.41 -39.49 -17.00
CA ALA A 22 -15.71 -39.08 -17.55
C ALA A 22 -15.89 -37.53 -17.64
N ALA A 23 -15.15 -36.75 -16.85
CA ALA A 23 -15.10 -35.29 -16.91
C ALA A 23 -14.45 -34.77 -18.22
N ALA A 24 -13.49 -35.46 -18.81
CA ALA A 24 -12.87 -35.09 -20.09
C ALA A 24 -13.79 -35.43 -21.27
N ALA A 25 -14.54 -36.53 -21.22
CA ALA A 25 -15.50 -36.91 -22.23
C ALA A 25 -16.69 -35.97 -22.33
N GLN A 26 -17.16 -35.40 -21.22
CA GLN A 26 -18.24 -34.41 -21.21
C GLN A 26 -17.84 -33.05 -21.82
N ALA A 27 -16.59 -32.64 -21.70
CA ALA A 27 -16.09 -31.42 -22.35
C ALA A 27 -15.98 -31.56 -23.87
N ALA A 28 -15.84 -32.81 -24.39
CA ALA A 28 -15.76 -33.10 -25.81
C ALA A 28 -17.13 -33.08 -26.53
N SER A 29 -18.27 -33.01 -25.80
CA SER A 29 -19.61 -33.18 -26.36
C SER A 29 -20.14 -32.00 -27.17
N GLY A 30 -19.39 -30.91 -27.35
CA GLY A 30 -19.84 -29.72 -28.07
C GLY A 30 -21.02 -28.96 -27.42
N GLN A 31 -21.37 -29.31 -26.18
CA GLN A 31 -22.46 -28.67 -25.44
C GLN A 31 -22.12 -27.26 -25.03
N GLN A 32 -23.15 -26.42 -24.82
CA GLN A 32 -22.98 -25.07 -24.31
C GLN A 32 -22.36 -25.08 -22.91
N PRO A 33 -21.33 -24.29 -22.65
CA PRO A 33 -20.77 -24.15 -21.30
C PRO A 33 -21.78 -23.60 -20.31
N GLY A 34 -21.70 -24.08 -19.07
CA GLY A 34 -22.45 -23.53 -17.96
C GLY A 34 -22.01 -22.11 -17.59
N TYR A 35 -22.79 -21.51 -16.70
CA TYR A 35 -22.50 -20.20 -16.12
C TYR A 35 -21.21 -20.23 -15.30
N VAL A 36 -20.37 -19.20 -15.43
CA VAL A 36 -19.17 -19.04 -14.60
C VAL A 36 -19.56 -18.45 -13.26
N SER A 37 -19.48 -19.24 -12.22
CA SER A 37 -19.83 -18.85 -10.84
C SER A 37 -18.61 -18.54 -9.97
N SER A 38 -18.86 -17.97 -8.79
CA SER A 38 -17.85 -17.70 -7.75
C SER A 38 -16.67 -16.87 -8.26
N ILE A 39 -16.92 -15.91 -9.17
CA ILE A 39 -15.90 -14.97 -9.64
C ILE A 39 -15.45 -14.11 -8.47
N THR A 40 -14.14 -14.02 -8.24
CA THR A 40 -13.53 -13.07 -7.31
C THR A 40 -12.54 -12.18 -8.06
N ALA A 41 -12.36 -10.95 -7.59
CA ALA A 41 -11.32 -10.05 -8.08
C ALA A 41 -10.64 -9.38 -6.88
N LYS A 42 -9.36 -9.60 -6.69
CA LYS A 42 -8.59 -9.09 -5.54
C LYS A 42 -7.30 -8.44 -6.03
N VAL A 43 -6.94 -7.31 -5.41
CA VAL A 43 -5.60 -6.72 -5.61
C VAL A 43 -4.57 -7.68 -5.04
N SER A 44 -3.64 -8.13 -5.87
CA SER A 44 -2.61 -9.14 -5.53
C SER A 44 -1.19 -8.56 -5.48
N GLY A 45 -1.01 -7.31 -5.86
CA GLY A 45 0.29 -6.62 -5.86
C GLY A 45 0.13 -5.17 -6.29
N ASN A 46 1.25 -4.45 -6.39
CA ASN A 46 1.23 -3.12 -6.96
C ASN A 46 0.79 -3.21 -8.43
N ASN A 47 -0.33 -2.53 -8.74
CA ASN A 47 -0.89 -2.52 -10.09
C ASN A 47 -1.25 -3.91 -10.65
N GLN A 48 -1.64 -4.85 -9.78
CA GLN A 48 -2.08 -6.19 -10.17
C GLN A 48 -3.42 -6.56 -9.53
N VAL A 49 -4.26 -7.27 -10.30
CA VAL A 49 -5.52 -7.85 -9.84
C VAL A 49 -5.56 -9.32 -10.24
N THR A 50 -5.72 -10.20 -9.27
CA THR A 50 -5.97 -11.62 -9.51
C THR A 50 -7.47 -11.87 -9.55
N VAL A 51 -7.93 -12.47 -10.64
CA VAL A 51 -9.31 -12.91 -10.85
C VAL A 51 -9.33 -14.44 -10.78
N THR A 52 -10.24 -15.01 -9.99
CA THR A 52 -10.44 -16.46 -9.89
C THR A 52 -11.92 -16.80 -10.02
N TRP A 53 -12.24 -18.02 -10.46
CA TRP A 53 -13.60 -18.50 -10.63
C TRP A 53 -13.69 -20.02 -10.46
N LYS A 54 -14.88 -20.58 -10.34
CA LYS A 54 -15.10 -22.02 -10.37
C LYS A 54 -15.19 -22.50 -11.82
N LYS A 55 -14.67 -23.72 -12.08
CA LYS A 55 -14.77 -24.39 -13.37
C LYS A 55 -16.23 -24.51 -13.78
N ALA A 56 -16.58 -24.02 -14.97
CA ALA A 56 -17.92 -24.16 -15.53
C ALA A 56 -18.05 -25.53 -16.24
N LYS A 57 -19.22 -26.17 -16.13
CA LYS A 57 -19.53 -27.42 -16.84
C LYS A 57 -19.34 -27.20 -18.35
N ASN A 58 -18.82 -28.18 -19.06
CA ASN A 58 -18.58 -28.16 -20.51
C ASN A 58 -17.63 -27.05 -21.01
N ALA A 59 -16.94 -26.34 -20.13
CA ALA A 59 -15.95 -25.34 -20.53
C ALA A 59 -14.61 -25.98 -20.89
N THR A 60 -14.04 -25.56 -22.03
CA THR A 60 -12.69 -25.93 -22.47
C THR A 60 -11.69 -24.78 -22.26
N SER A 61 -12.21 -23.54 -22.20
CA SER A 61 -11.42 -22.34 -21.98
C SER A 61 -12.31 -21.21 -21.48
N TYR A 62 -11.68 -20.10 -21.13
CA TYR A 62 -12.35 -18.91 -20.59
C TYR A 62 -11.81 -17.66 -21.27
N ARG A 63 -12.68 -16.66 -21.41
CA ARG A 63 -12.29 -15.30 -21.78
C ARG A 63 -12.54 -14.38 -20.61
N VAL A 64 -11.48 -13.69 -20.17
CA VAL A 64 -11.51 -12.71 -19.09
C VAL A 64 -11.74 -11.33 -19.67
N TYR A 65 -12.69 -10.62 -19.11
CA TYR A 65 -13.02 -9.24 -19.46
C TYR A 65 -12.82 -8.32 -18.28
N TYR A 66 -12.49 -7.07 -18.57
CA TYR A 66 -12.49 -6.01 -17.59
C TYR A 66 -13.01 -4.71 -18.17
N LYS A 67 -13.40 -3.79 -17.28
CA LYS A 67 -13.67 -2.38 -17.60
C LYS A 67 -13.34 -1.51 -16.40
N GLN A 68 -12.99 -0.25 -16.60
CA GLN A 68 -13.11 0.74 -15.54
C GLN A 68 -14.60 0.93 -15.25
N ALA A 69 -14.98 1.14 -13.97
CA ALA A 69 -16.38 1.38 -13.63
C ALA A 69 -16.94 2.56 -14.45
N GLY A 70 -18.13 2.36 -15.05
CA GLY A 70 -18.75 3.28 -16.00
C GLY A 70 -18.25 3.15 -17.45
N GLY A 71 -17.15 2.40 -17.70
CA GLY A 71 -16.58 2.23 -19.04
C GLY A 71 -17.10 1.02 -19.80
N LYS A 72 -16.59 0.83 -21.04
CA LYS A 72 -16.91 -0.30 -21.91
C LYS A 72 -16.05 -1.52 -21.57
N TRP A 73 -16.61 -2.73 -21.77
CA TRP A 73 -15.88 -4.00 -21.60
C TRP A 73 -14.75 -4.14 -22.61
N LYS A 74 -13.59 -4.59 -22.14
CA LYS A 74 -12.42 -4.95 -22.94
C LYS A 74 -12.04 -6.40 -22.65
N THR A 75 -11.65 -7.15 -23.68
CA THR A 75 -11.07 -8.49 -23.53
C THR A 75 -9.65 -8.37 -23.00
N LEU A 76 -9.35 -9.04 -21.89
CA LEU A 76 -7.99 -9.11 -21.34
C LEU A 76 -7.21 -10.29 -21.89
N ALA A 77 -7.78 -11.49 -21.77
CA ALA A 77 -7.10 -12.73 -22.13
C ALA A 77 -8.08 -13.86 -22.43
N ASN A 78 -7.60 -14.87 -23.18
CA ASN A 78 -8.18 -16.20 -23.25
C ASN A 78 -7.26 -17.12 -22.45
N VAL A 79 -7.83 -17.96 -21.57
CA VAL A 79 -7.06 -18.86 -20.68
C VAL A 79 -7.77 -20.21 -20.54
N ASN A 80 -7.02 -21.27 -20.27
CA ASN A 80 -7.56 -22.60 -20.00
C ASN A 80 -7.71 -22.87 -18.49
N ASP A 81 -7.11 -22.03 -17.66
CA ASP A 81 -7.14 -22.10 -16.21
C ASP A 81 -8.37 -21.36 -15.65
N THR A 82 -8.63 -21.51 -14.35
CA THR A 82 -9.68 -20.83 -13.56
C THR A 82 -9.13 -19.65 -12.78
N LYS A 83 -7.98 -19.13 -13.17
CA LYS A 83 -7.28 -17.99 -12.58
C LYS A 83 -6.60 -17.16 -13.66
N TYR A 84 -6.64 -15.85 -13.48
CA TYR A 84 -5.89 -14.90 -14.31
C TYR A 84 -5.38 -13.74 -13.46
N THR A 85 -4.12 -13.34 -13.67
CA THR A 85 -3.56 -12.15 -13.03
C THR A 85 -3.41 -11.04 -14.07
N HIS A 86 -4.23 -10.00 -13.91
CA HIS A 86 -4.14 -8.77 -14.70
C HIS A 86 -3.05 -7.87 -14.12
N THR A 87 -1.95 -7.71 -14.83
CA THR A 87 -0.91 -6.70 -14.55
C THR A 87 -1.18 -5.46 -15.39
N SER A 88 -1.14 -4.29 -14.74
CA SER A 88 -1.32 -3.00 -15.42
C SER A 88 -0.33 -2.81 -16.54
N SER A 89 -0.82 -2.36 -17.69
CA SER A 89 -0.02 -2.05 -18.87
C SER A 89 -0.57 -0.81 -19.59
N LYS A 90 0.15 -0.29 -20.59
CA LYS A 90 -0.31 0.83 -21.42
C LYS A 90 -1.66 0.50 -22.11
N LYS A 91 -1.83 -0.74 -22.59
CA LYS A 91 -3.07 -1.22 -23.25
C LYS A 91 -4.20 -1.48 -22.27
N TYR A 92 -3.88 -1.99 -21.07
CA TYR A 92 -4.82 -2.39 -20.04
C TYR A 92 -4.42 -1.75 -18.70
N PRO A 93 -4.64 -0.44 -18.52
CA PRO A 93 -4.18 0.28 -17.33
C PRO A 93 -5.02 -0.04 -16.08
N LEU A 94 -4.32 -0.11 -14.93
CA LEU A 94 -4.91 -0.09 -13.59
C LEU A 94 -4.43 1.18 -12.89
N THR A 95 -5.31 2.18 -12.81
CA THR A 95 -4.99 3.48 -12.21
C THR A 95 -5.34 3.49 -10.73
N GLU A 96 -4.42 3.97 -9.90
CA GLU A 96 -4.63 4.13 -8.45
C GLU A 96 -5.90 4.94 -8.14
N GLY A 97 -6.65 4.50 -7.13
CA GLY A 97 -7.90 5.12 -6.69
C GLY A 97 -9.12 4.83 -7.58
N LYS A 98 -8.96 4.20 -8.73
CA LYS A 98 -10.07 3.87 -9.65
C LYS A 98 -10.65 2.50 -9.36
N LYS A 99 -11.94 2.33 -9.69
CA LYS A 99 -12.66 1.06 -9.61
C LYS A 99 -12.63 0.36 -10.97
N TYR A 100 -12.43 -0.95 -10.95
CA TYR A 100 -12.47 -1.82 -12.13
C TYR A 100 -13.43 -2.98 -11.88
N VAL A 101 -14.07 -3.44 -12.93
CA VAL A 101 -15.04 -4.54 -12.89
C VAL A 101 -14.51 -5.67 -13.77
N TYR A 102 -14.56 -6.89 -13.29
CA TYR A 102 -14.11 -8.09 -13.99
C TYR A 102 -15.25 -9.07 -14.18
N THR A 103 -15.29 -9.72 -15.31
CA THR A 103 -16.18 -10.84 -15.58
C THR A 103 -15.48 -11.87 -16.45
N VAL A 104 -16.00 -13.10 -16.45
CA VAL A 104 -15.42 -14.24 -17.16
C VAL A 104 -16.52 -14.95 -17.93
N LYS A 105 -16.24 -15.34 -19.16
CA LYS A 105 -17.14 -16.09 -20.02
C LYS A 105 -16.50 -17.42 -20.39
N ALA A 106 -17.20 -18.51 -20.19
CA ALA A 106 -16.73 -19.84 -20.57
C ALA A 106 -16.96 -20.10 -22.06
N TYR A 107 -16.06 -20.88 -22.67
CA TYR A 107 -16.13 -21.28 -24.07
C TYR A 107 -15.92 -22.80 -24.20
N ASN A 108 -16.68 -23.42 -25.11
CA ASN A 108 -16.48 -24.80 -25.53
C ASN A 108 -16.00 -24.81 -26.99
N ARG A 109 -14.75 -25.24 -27.22
CA ARG A 109 -14.14 -25.25 -28.56
C ARG A 109 -14.78 -26.27 -29.51
N TYR A 110 -15.28 -27.39 -28.98
CA TYR A 110 -15.86 -28.48 -29.80
C TYR A 110 -17.21 -28.07 -30.38
N GLY A 111 -18.07 -27.41 -29.59
CA GLY A 111 -19.34 -26.86 -30.08
C GLY A 111 -19.26 -25.42 -30.54
N ARG A 112 -18.07 -24.77 -30.43
CA ARG A 112 -17.89 -23.33 -30.73
C ARG A 112 -18.90 -22.44 -30.01
N LYS A 113 -19.32 -22.82 -28.81
CA LYS A 113 -20.36 -22.15 -28.01
C LYS A 113 -19.82 -21.40 -26.83
N TRP A 114 -20.42 -20.28 -26.51
CA TRP A 114 -20.16 -19.46 -25.32
C TRP A 114 -21.24 -19.71 -24.27
N GLY A 115 -20.82 -19.84 -23.01
CA GLY A 115 -21.72 -19.87 -21.86
C GLY A 115 -22.28 -18.48 -21.51
N SER A 116 -23.26 -18.45 -20.63
CA SER A 116 -23.72 -17.22 -20.00
C SER A 116 -22.67 -16.66 -19.01
N TYR A 117 -22.79 -15.39 -18.65
CA TYR A 117 -21.81 -14.72 -17.78
C TYR A 117 -22.48 -13.67 -16.90
N ASP A 118 -21.81 -13.31 -15.79
CA ASP A 118 -22.23 -12.23 -14.90
C ASP A 118 -21.99 -10.87 -15.61
N ARG A 119 -23.06 -10.20 -16.03
CA ARG A 119 -23.01 -8.88 -16.68
C ARG A 119 -22.61 -7.76 -15.71
N ASN A 120 -22.89 -7.92 -14.41
CA ASN A 120 -22.51 -6.97 -13.38
C ASN A 120 -21.02 -7.11 -13.01
N GLY A 121 -20.51 -8.35 -13.04
CA GLY A 121 -19.11 -8.67 -12.73
C GLY A 121 -18.73 -8.42 -11.25
N LYS A 122 -17.43 -8.49 -10.97
CA LYS A 122 -16.86 -8.24 -9.63
C LYS A 122 -16.02 -6.99 -9.63
N THR A 123 -16.37 -6.06 -8.75
CA THR A 123 -15.70 -4.77 -8.61
C THR A 123 -14.51 -4.86 -7.66
N VAL A 124 -13.40 -4.26 -8.04
CA VAL A 124 -12.21 -4.06 -7.20
C VAL A 124 -11.74 -2.61 -7.32
N THR A 125 -11.25 -2.04 -6.23
CA THR A 125 -10.64 -0.70 -6.23
C THR A 125 -9.14 -0.82 -6.14
N ILE A 126 -8.40 -0.19 -7.05
CA ILE A 126 -6.94 -0.13 -7.00
C ILE A 126 -6.54 0.85 -5.89
N PRO A 127 -5.78 0.42 -4.87
CA PRO A 127 -5.38 1.31 -3.78
C PRO A 127 -4.52 2.46 -4.27
N ALA A 128 -4.76 3.65 -3.76
CA ALA A 128 -3.86 4.78 -3.94
C ALA A 128 -2.79 4.75 -2.83
N ILE A 129 -1.57 4.34 -3.20
CA ILE A 129 -0.43 4.27 -2.29
C ILE A 129 0.23 5.66 -2.20
N PRO A 130 0.53 6.17 -1.00
CA PRO A 130 1.25 7.43 -0.87
C PRO A 130 2.64 7.37 -1.50
N GLY A 131 3.03 8.47 -2.14
CA GLY A 131 4.40 8.65 -2.61
C GLY A 131 5.40 8.75 -1.45
N LYS A 132 6.70 8.63 -1.78
CA LYS A 132 7.79 8.88 -0.84
C LYS A 132 7.75 10.33 -0.37
N VAL A 133 7.90 10.55 0.94
CA VAL A 133 8.06 11.90 1.49
C VAL A 133 9.48 12.38 1.27
N ASN A 134 9.61 13.58 0.71
CA ASN A 134 10.88 14.29 0.63
C ASN A 134 10.91 15.36 1.72
N VAL A 135 11.69 15.15 2.78
CA VAL A 135 11.97 16.16 3.81
C VAL A 135 12.92 17.20 3.21
N THR A 136 12.50 18.44 3.22
CA THR A 136 13.23 19.57 2.58
C THR A 136 14.09 20.34 3.56
N LYS A 137 13.70 20.35 4.85
CA LYS A 137 14.43 21.08 5.90
C LYS A 137 14.17 20.49 7.28
N VAL A 138 15.23 20.36 8.06
CA VAL A 138 15.16 20.11 9.52
C VAL A 138 16.06 21.15 10.16
N LYS A 139 15.52 22.01 11.04
CA LYS A 139 16.24 23.10 11.69
C LYS A 139 15.85 23.19 13.16
N ALA A 140 16.81 23.28 14.06
CA ALA A 140 16.57 23.68 15.44
C ALA A 140 16.37 25.19 15.47
N ASN A 141 15.21 25.64 15.96
CA ASN A 141 14.91 27.05 16.17
C ASN A 141 15.41 27.52 17.54
N SER A 142 15.45 26.56 18.50
CA SER A 142 15.99 26.76 19.84
C SER A 142 16.42 25.42 20.44
N TYR A 143 16.92 25.41 21.67
CA TYR A 143 17.19 24.19 22.42
C TYR A 143 15.92 23.40 22.79
N GLN A 144 14.73 23.98 22.58
CA GLN A 144 13.43 23.39 22.87
C GLN A 144 12.53 23.17 21.64
N GLU A 145 12.95 23.63 20.44
CA GLU A 145 12.10 23.54 19.25
C GLU A 145 12.90 23.15 18.00
N VAL A 146 12.40 22.15 17.27
CA VAL A 146 12.89 21.73 15.95
C VAL A 146 11.76 21.86 14.93
N GLN A 147 12.01 22.55 13.84
CA GLN A 147 11.12 22.67 12.67
C GLN A 147 11.50 21.59 11.64
N VAL A 148 10.49 20.81 11.19
CA VAL A 148 10.61 19.82 10.12
C VAL A 148 9.69 20.23 8.98
N ASN A 149 10.23 20.32 7.75
CA ASN A 149 9.47 20.64 6.54
C ASN A 149 9.66 19.54 5.50
N TRP A 150 8.62 19.29 4.69
CA TRP A 150 8.65 18.30 3.61
C TRP A 150 7.79 18.74 2.44
N SER A 151 8.01 18.11 1.25
CA SER A 151 7.14 18.32 0.11
C SER A 151 5.92 17.40 0.17
N LYS A 152 4.80 17.88 -0.39
CA LYS A 152 3.54 17.12 -0.45
C LYS A 152 3.74 15.80 -1.19
N ALA A 153 3.41 14.68 -0.58
CA ALA A 153 3.45 13.37 -1.20
C ALA A 153 2.11 13.07 -1.90
N LYS A 154 2.19 12.53 -3.13
CA LYS A 154 1.00 12.08 -3.87
C LYS A 154 0.19 11.10 -3.01
N ASN A 155 -1.14 11.15 -3.07
CA ASN A 155 -2.06 10.26 -2.38
C ASN A 155 -1.98 10.25 -0.84
N ALA A 156 -1.22 11.13 -0.21
CA ALA A 156 -1.18 11.27 1.24
C ALA A 156 -2.44 11.95 1.76
N THR A 157 -3.07 11.36 2.79
CA THR A 157 -4.15 12.00 3.57
C THR A 157 -3.67 12.50 4.92
N SER A 158 -2.53 12.00 5.39
CA SER A 158 -1.83 12.44 6.59
C SER A 158 -0.34 12.10 6.53
N TYR A 159 0.41 12.72 7.42
CA TYR A 159 1.83 12.46 7.63
C TYR A 159 2.06 12.09 9.08
N HIS A 160 2.93 11.10 9.33
CA HIS A 160 3.40 10.75 10.66
C HIS A 160 4.85 11.18 10.79
N VAL A 161 5.13 12.00 11.79
CA VAL A 161 6.47 12.51 12.09
C VAL A 161 7.10 11.64 13.17
N TYR A 162 8.32 11.22 12.92
CA TYR A 162 9.11 10.40 13.83
C TYR A 162 10.43 11.08 14.12
N TYR A 163 10.95 10.84 15.33
CA TYR A 163 12.28 11.26 15.72
C TYR A 163 12.98 10.19 16.56
N LYS A 164 14.27 10.34 16.70
CA LYS A 164 15.10 9.63 17.66
C LYS A 164 16.35 10.45 17.97
N GLU A 165 16.98 10.22 19.14
CA GLU A 165 18.33 10.72 19.41
C GLU A 165 19.32 10.02 18.46
N ALA A 166 20.35 10.71 17.98
CA ALA A 166 21.35 10.11 17.10
C ALA A 166 22.03 8.94 17.82
N GLY A 167 22.19 7.80 17.10
CA GLY A 167 22.67 6.54 17.68
C GLY A 167 21.57 5.66 18.28
N ALA A 168 20.39 6.18 18.61
CA ALA A 168 19.31 5.35 19.12
C ALA A 168 18.78 4.40 18.05
N ARG A 169 18.42 3.18 18.46
CA ARG A 169 17.91 2.13 17.56
C ARG A 169 16.49 2.42 17.07
N ASN A 170 15.61 2.84 17.98
CA ASN A 170 14.17 2.88 17.73
C ASN A 170 13.65 4.29 17.41
N TRP A 171 12.80 4.38 16.40
CA TRP A 171 12.04 5.58 16.08
C TRP A 171 10.85 5.74 17.03
N ARG A 172 10.61 6.98 17.48
CA ARG A 172 9.43 7.36 18.24
C ARG A 172 8.53 8.24 17.38
N LYS A 173 7.27 7.89 17.25
CA LYS A 173 6.27 8.74 16.60
C LYS A 173 5.94 9.90 17.52
N ILE A 174 6.10 11.12 17.03
CA ILE A 174 5.75 12.34 17.76
C ILE A 174 4.27 12.65 17.54
N ASP A 175 3.85 12.73 16.26
CA ASP A 175 2.51 13.19 15.93
C ASP A 175 2.05 12.69 14.55
N SER A 176 0.75 12.93 14.29
CA SER A 176 0.09 12.73 13.00
C SER A 176 -0.44 14.06 12.49
N VAL A 177 0.04 14.50 11.33
CA VAL A 177 -0.28 15.77 10.71
C VAL A 177 -1.21 15.55 9.52
N SER A 178 -2.27 16.34 9.36
CA SER A 178 -3.17 16.26 8.20
C SER A 178 -2.40 16.43 6.89
N GLY A 179 -2.83 15.73 5.82
CA GLY A 179 -2.21 15.78 4.50
C GLY A 179 -2.18 17.13 3.80
N ARG A 180 -2.88 18.12 4.36
CA ARG A 180 -2.84 19.52 3.88
C ARG A 180 -1.60 20.28 4.35
N TYR A 181 -0.97 19.84 5.45
CA TYR A 181 0.21 20.49 6.03
C TYR A 181 1.48 19.76 5.62
N THR A 182 2.54 20.51 5.40
CA THR A 182 3.86 20.02 4.99
C THR A 182 4.97 20.47 5.94
N SER A 183 4.58 20.79 7.17
CA SER A 183 5.52 21.18 8.24
C SER A 183 5.02 20.73 9.61
N PHE A 184 5.95 20.59 10.53
CA PHE A 184 5.69 20.26 11.92
C PHE A 184 6.74 20.90 12.81
N LYS A 185 6.30 21.49 13.94
CA LYS A 185 7.16 22.00 15.00
C LYS A 185 7.19 21.01 16.15
N HIS A 186 8.33 20.35 16.35
CA HIS A 186 8.57 19.55 17.52
C HIS A 186 9.00 20.46 18.66
N ARG A 187 8.15 20.66 19.65
CA ARG A 187 8.47 21.33 20.91
C ARG A 187 8.83 20.28 21.96
N SER A 188 9.93 20.54 22.68
CA SER A 188 10.37 19.68 23.76
C SER A 188 9.29 19.53 24.83
N SER A 189 9.02 18.30 25.23
CA SER A 189 8.03 17.97 26.26
C SER A 189 8.53 16.79 27.09
N LYS A 190 7.86 16.50 28.22
CA LYS A 190 8.15 15.33 29.05
C LYS A 190 8.08 14.03 28.24
N SER A 191 7.09 13.90 27.34
CA SER A 191 6.91 12.70 26.49
C SER A 191 7.89 12.65 25.32
N PHE A 192 8.28 13.80 24.76
CA PHE A 192 9.13 13.93 23.58
C PHE A 192 10.24 14.96 23.84
N PRO A 193 11.24 14.63 24.70
CA PRO A 193 12.24 15.58 25.12
C PRO A 193 13.26 15.89 24.01
N LEU A 194 13.66 17.17 23.94
CA LEU A 194 14.85 17.64 23.24
C LEU A 194 15.88 18.06 24.30
N LYS A 195 16.99 17.32 24.41
CA LYS A 195 18.09 17.62 25.33
C LYS A 195 19.03 18.63 24.67
N PRO A 196 19.34 19.76 25.33
CA PRO A 196 20.27 20.76 24.81
C PRO A 196 21.65 20.12 24.48
N GLY A 197 22.25 20.52 23.36
CA GLY A 197 23.54 20.03 22.89
C GLY A 197 23.50 18.64 22.23
N LYS A 198 22.35 17.93 22.20
CA LYS A 198 22.22 16.62 21.58
C LYS A 198 21.82 16.68 20.11
N LYS A 199 22.17 15.64 19.36
CA LYS A 199 21.81 15.46 17.95
C LYS A 199 20.61 14.54 17.82
N TYR A 200 19.64 14.92 17.01
CA TYR A 200 18.42 14.17 16.73
C TYR A 200 18.29 13.87 15.24
N VAL A 201 17.55 12.82 14.92
CA VAL A 201 17.26 12.42 13.55
C VAL A 201 15.74 12.39 13.38
N TYR A 202 15.25 12.94 12.28
CA TYR A 202 13.82 13.01 11.95
C TYR A 202 13.52 12.26 10.67
N THR A 203 12.34 11.66 10.60
CA THR A 203 11.76 11.14 9.35
C THR A 203 10.27 11.34 9.34
N VAL A 204 9.69 11.37 8.13
CA VAL A 204 8.26 11.57 7.92
C VAL A 204 7.74 10.48 6.99
N LYS A 205 6.62 9.84 7.37
CA LYS A 205 5.92 8.84 6.57
C LYS A 205 4.58 9.35 6.12
N ALA A 206 4.26 9.23 4.84
CA ALA A 206 2.94 9.51 4.32
C ALA A 206 2.00 8.32 4.53
N TYR A 207 0.75 8.59 4.87
CA TYR A 207 -0.31 7.60 5.06
C TYR A 207 -1.55 7.98 4.25
N ASN A 208 -2.20 6.97 3.66
CA ASN A 208 -3.51 7.11 3.05
C ASN A 208 -4.55 6.39 3.92
N GLY A 209 -5.35 7.13 4.67
CA GLY A 209 -6.33 6.60 5.59
C GLY A 209 -7.47 5.84 4.90
N ARG A 210 -7.87 6.27 3.69
CA ARG A 210 -8.93 5.60 2.92
C ARG A 210 -8.57 4.16 2.54
N PHE A 211 -7.32 3.93 2.16
CA PHE A 211 -6.84 2.62 1.72
C PHE A 211 -5.99 1.90 2.78
N LYS A 212 -5.76 2.54 3.92
CA LYS A 212 -4.88 2.04 5.00
C LYS A 212 -3.49 1.65 4.48
N LYS A 213 -2.90 2.48 3.62
CA LYS A 213 -1.60 2.25 2.98
C LYS A 213 -0.57 3.29 3.41
N TRP A 214 0.66 2.82 3.61
CA TRP A 214 1.83 3.64 3.89
C TRP A 214 2.64 3.86 2.63
N GLY A 215 3.18 5.07 2.48
CA GLY A 215 4.21 5.37 1.50
C GLY A 215 5.60 4.92 1.96
N SER A 216 6.53 4.85 1.04
CA SER A 216 7.95 4.68 1.36
C SER A 216 8.49 5.94 2.06
N TYR A 217 9.56 5.79 2.86
CA TYR A 217 10.18 6.88 3.60
C TYR A 217 11.69 6.72 3.67
N ASN A 218 12.39 7.78 4.08
CA ASN A 218 13.83 7.70 4.32
C ASN A 218 14.11 7.08 5.69
N THR A 219 14.66 5.88 5.71
CA THR A 219 15.00 5.14 6.92
C THR A 219 16.23 5.69 7.66
N LYS A 220 17.13 6.40 6.93
CA LYS A 220 18.29 7.08 7.53
C LYS A 220 17.86 8.38 8.25
N GLY A 221 16.82 9.05 7.75
CA GLY A 221 16.31 10.31 8.29
C GLY A 221 17.21 11.52 8.00
N TRP A 222 16.90 12.63 8.64
CA TRP A 222 17.63 13.91 8.57
C TRP A 222 18.07 14.34 9.96
N SER A 223 19.34 14.61 10.11
CA SER A 223 19.95 15.00 11.39
C SER A 223 19.84 16.48 11.66
N VAL A 224 19.74 16.84 12.92
CA VAL A 224 19.84 18.21 13.42
C VAL A 224 20.47 18.21 14.80
N SER A 225 21.37 19.17 15.07
CA SER A 225 21.92 19.42 16.40
C SER A 225 21.07 20.47 17.11
N VAL A 226 20.61 20.15 18.30
CA VAL A 226 19.89 21.06 19.17
C VAL A 226 20.93 21.92 19.90
N PRO A 227 20.80 23.27 19.89
CA PRO A 227 21.76 24.14 20.57
C PRO A 227 21.84 23.86 22.09
N LYS A 228 22.92 24.21 22.70
CA LYS A 228 23.02 24.25 24.16
C LYS A 228 22.04 25.25 24.73
N LYS A 229 21.58 25.03 25.94
CA LYS A 229 20.80 26.04 26.67
C LYS A 229 21.70 27.26 26.89
N PRO A 230 21.24 28.49 26.62
CA PRO A 230 22.00 29.69 26.96
C PRO A 230 22.32 29.71 28.44
N GLU A 231 23.54 29.99 28.77
CA GLU A 231 23.92 30.29 30.16
C GLU A 231 23.20 31.58 30.59
N GLY A 232 22.43 31.46 31.66
CA GLY A 232 21.81 32.67 32.25
C GLY A 232 22.89 33.64 32.68
N LYS A 233 22.94 34.83 32.10
CA LYS A 233 23.73 35.90 32.72
C LYS A 233 23.13 36.12 34.11
N VAL A 234 23.89 35.82 35.15
CA VAL A 234 23.51 36.23 36.51
C VAL A 234 23.39 37.75 36.47
N PRO A 235 22.22 38.33 36.83
CA PRO A 235 22.11 39.77 36.91
C PRO A 235 23.24 40.27 37.84
N GLY A 236 24.00 41.25 37.33
CA GLY A 236 25.03 41.89 38.15
C GLY A 236 24.42 42.41 39.46
N THR A 237 25.19 42.35 40.54
CA THR A 237 24.77 42.87 41.84
C THR A 237 24.30 44.33 41.68
N VAL A 238 23.02 44.58 41.95
CA VAL A 238 22.49 45.96 42.00
C VAL A 238 23.16 46.65 43.21
N LYS A 239 24.07 47.58 42.96
CA LYS A 239 24.54 48.45 44.03
C LYS A 239 23.40 49.41 44.40
N LEU A 240 22.81 49.19 45.56
CA LEU A 240 21.89 50.18 46.16
C LEU A 240 22.70 51.42 46.50
N CYS A 241 22.53 52.50 45.76
CA CYS A 241 22.97 53.81 46.18
C CYS A 241 21.99 54.31 47.24
N TYR A 242 22.41 54.35 48.46
CA TYR A 242 21.65 55.05 49.50
C TYR A 242 21.67 56.53 49.17
N VAL A 243 20.53 57.14 48.91
CA VAL A 243 20.34 58.58 48.94
C VAL A 243 20.02 58.93 50.37
N SER A 244 20.99 59.50 51.07
CA SER A 244 20.73 60.11 52.37
C SER A 244 19.92 61.37 52.15
N ALA A 245 18.69 61.38 52.64
CA ALA A 245 17.91 62.59 52.73
C ALA A 245 18.50 63.47 53.86
N THR A 246 19.13 64.55 53.52
CA THR A 246 19.41 65.61 54.47
C THR A 246 18.12 66.34 54.77
N THR A 247 17.59 66.15 55.96
CA THR A 247 16.48 67.00 56.46
C THR A 247 17.10 68.29 56.95
N ASP A 248 16.98 69.35 56.14
CA ASP A 248 17.15 70.71 56.65
C ASP A 248 15.93 71.05 57.47
N SER A 249 16.08 71.01 58.76
CA SER A 249 15.15 71.63 59.70
C SER A 249 15.62 73.07 59.98
N GLU A 250 15.10 73.99 59.27
CA GLU A 250 15.13 75.39 59.75
C GLU A 250 13.97 75.66 60.72
N VAL A 251 14.31 75.98 61.89
CA VAL A 251 13.45 76.53 62.93
C VAL A 251 13.50 78.03 62.82
N ILE A 252 12.36 78.70 62.74
CA ILE A 252 12.09 79.98 63.30
C ILE A 252 10.69 79.96 63.89
#